data_643b08450e3c4671b5b707a633abac4e
#
_entry.id   643b08450e3c4671b5b707a633abac4e
#
_cell.length_a   1.000
_cell.length_b   1.000
_cell.length_c   1.000
_cell.angle_alpha   90.00
_cell.angle_beta   90.00
_cell.angle_gamma   90.00
#
_symmetry.space_group_name_H-M   'P 1'
#
loop_
_entity.id
_entity.type
_entity.pdbx_description
1 polymer ?
#
loop_
_entity_poly.entity_id
_entity_poly.type
_entity_poly.pdbx_seq_one_letter_code
_entity_poly.pdbx_strand_id
1 'polypeptide(L)'
;MVAREIGGFPAPSAADRFPAMLWSVNTVCTRVSRAAESLLTANWREGQGRSGARYAYTCPDGEKYPYQWFWDSLMHALAWNEIDPSRAAAELRSLAAAQQADGLIGHTIFWDAPVRIMRLAFYNVRRRGDMSTATIQPPFIGWAWAEVAGRLGDDAFAQQGREVVSAYHAWIERERVDSTGLAWVILPDETGCDASPVFDEALGWRRHGTPGFAALVADARRHDFSFRRIRDAGGFTAACPLVNASLALGYLGLDALGAPGARERARQVTQAIVDHLWDDHAGIFRLLGPDGRPSPVTAWQGLAPAALPDLPHEIRARVVDDWITRPDRFWPPHPVPSVSLDDPSFMRGDGRVIPKYWRGPSWPFTPPFVVPALLLAGRHADATVLVSRLEERLDAQGFREYTDPLDGTGMGARAFSCQAVAVATRAWLDRPPIPVRG
;
A
#
# COMPACT_ATOMS: atom_id res chain seq x y z
N MET A 1 -24.41 -48.88 -35.89
CA MET A 1 -24.38 -47.76 -34.94
C MET A 1 -24.10 -48.35 -33.56
N VAL A 2 -22.85 -48.35 -33.11
CA VAL A 2 -22.43 -48.94 -31.83
C VAL A 2 -21.75 -47.80 -31.04
N ALA A 3 -22.42 -47.36 -29.97
CA ALA A 3 -21.86 -46.40 -29.02
C ALA A 3 -20.81 -47.12 -28.15
N ARG A 4 -19.58 -46.61 -28.15
CA ARG A 4 -18.53 -47.01 -27.20
C ARG A 4 -18.67 -46.18 -25.93
N GLU A 5 -18.95 -46.87 -24.82
CA GLU A 5 -18.83 -46.33 -23.48
C GLU A 5 -17.35 -46.06 -23.17
N ILE A 6 -17.03 -44.83 -22.81
CA ILE A 6 -15.71 -44.47 -22.29
C ILE A 6 -15.79 -44.54 -20.76
N GLY A 7 -15.12 -45.56 -20.20
CA GLY A 7 -15.03 -45.79 -18.76
C GLY A 7 -14.42 -44.59 -18.03
N GLY A 8 -15.13 -44.08 -17.02
CA GLY A 8 -14.66 -43.01 -16.13
C GLY A 8 -13.55 -43.52 -15.20
N PHE A 9 -12.45 -42.75 -15.13
CA PHE A 9 -11.44 -42.95 -14.11
C PHE A 9 -11.98 -42.44 -12.75
N PRO A 10 -11.76 -43.16 -11.66
CA PRO A 10 -12.16 -42.70 -10.34
C PRO A 10 -11.35 -41.48 -9.95
N ALA A 11 -12.01 -40.43 -9.48
CA ALA A 11 -11.35 -39.24 -8.91
C ALA A 11 -10.57 -39.66 -7.64
N PRO A 12 -9.30 -39.19 -7.47
CA PRO A 12 -8.54 -39.49 -6.26
C PRO A 12 -9.20 -38.85 -5.05
N SER A 13 -9.23 -39.58 -3.92
CA SER A 13 -9.84 -39.13 -2.68
C SER A 13 -9.12 -37.90 -2.10
N ALA A 14 -9.85 -37.00 -1.42
CA ALA A 14 -9.30 -35.81 -0.82
C ALA A 14 -8.23 -36.10 0.26
N ALA A 15 -8.19 -37.31 0.82
CA ALA A 15 -7.25 -37.72 1.86
C ALA A 15 -5.80 -37.95 1.37
N ASP A 16 -5.60 -38.25 0.07
CA ASP A 16 -4.27 -38.56 -0.48
C ASP A 16 -3.47 -37.33 -0.95
N ARG A 17 -4.08 -36.13 -0.95
CA ARG A 17 -3.44 -34.91 -1.45
C ARG A 17 -2.82 -34.03 -0.35
N PHE A 18 -3.15 -34.23 0.92
CA PHE A 18 -2.76 -33.31 2.01
C PHE A 18 -1.29 -33.38 2.45
N PRO A 19 -0.59 -34.52 2.59
CA PRO A 19 0.77 -34.52 3.12
C PRO A 19 1.80 -33.89 2.17
N ALA A 20 1.72 -34.18 0.87
CA ALA A 20 2.68 -33.67 -0.12
C ALA A 20 2.54 -32.14 -0.33
N MET A 21 1.34 -31.61 -0.21
CA MET A 21 1.07 -30.17 -0.35
C MET A 21 1.62 -29.36 0.84
N LEU A 22 1.50 -29.88 2.08
CA LEU A 22 2.05 -29.23 3.27
C LEU A 22 3.59 -29.19 3.28
N TRP A 23 4.25 -30.26 2.81
CA TRP A 23 5.72 -30.28 2.69
C TRP A 23 6.23 -29.32 1.61
N SER A 24 5.54 -29.17 0.50
CA SER A 24 5.90 -28.23 -0.56
C SER A 24 5.72 -26.77 -0.12
N VAL A 25 4.62 -26.44 0.57
CA VAL A 25 4.33 -25.10 1.08
C VAL A 25 5.38 -24.64 2.09
N ASN A 26 5.74 -25.48 3.08
CA ASN A 26 6.78 -25.13 4.05
C ASN A 26 8.16 -24.89 3.40
N THR A 27 8.48 -25.64 2.34
CA THR A 27 9.76 -25.47 1.63
C THR A 27 9.79 -24.17 0.82
N VAL A 28 8.72 -23.82 0.12
CA VAL A 28 8.60 -22.55 -0.62
C VAL A 28 8.64 -21.37 0.34
N CYS A 29 7.84 -21.38 1.39
CA CYS A 29 7.84 -20.34 2.43
C CYS A 29 9.25 -20.09 3.00
N THR A 30 10.00 -21.14 3.33
CA THR A 30 11.36 -21.01 3.85
C THR A 30 12.32 -20.38 2.83
N ARG A 31 12.23 -20.76 1.53
CA ARG A 31 13.05 -20.15 0.47
C ARG A 31 12.72 -18.68 0.25
N VAL A 32 11.44 -18.34 0.17
CA VAL A 32 10.98 -16.96 0.01
C VAL A 32 11.43 -16.09 1.19
N SER A 33 11.31 -16.58 2.43
CA SER A 33 11.74 -15.83 3.63
C SER A 33 13.24 -15.54 3.62
N ARG A 34 14.08 -16.53 3.29
CA ARG A 34 15.54 -16.33 3.17
C ARG A 34 15.91 -15.37 2.05
N ALA A 35 15.24 -15.47 0.89
CA ALA A 35 15.45 -14.57 -0.22
C ALA A 35 15.01 -13.14 0.11
N ALA A 36 13.89 -12.97 0.84
CA ALA A 36 13.42 -11.69 1.35
C ALA A 36 14.45 -11.05 2.29
N GLU A 37 14.96 -11.79 3.28
CA GLU A 37 16.00 -11.31 4.19
C GLU A 37 17.25 -10.87 3.45
N SER A 38 17.73 -11.68 2.50
CA SER A 38 18.89 -11.35 1.68
C SER A 38 18.68 -10.08 0.87
N LEU A 39 17.51 -9.91 0.26
CA LEU A 39 17.16 -8.73 -0.53
C LEU A 39 17.03 -7.47 0.34
N LEU A 40 16.31 -7.55 1.47
CA LEU A 40 16.18 -6.44 2.41
C LEU A 40 17.55 -5.99 2.93
N THR A 41 18.44 -6.97 3.22
CA THR A 41 19.81 -6.69 3.68
C THR A 41 20.64 -6.04 2.56
N ALA A 42 20.54 -6.48 1.31
CA ALA A 42 21.25 -5.88 0.18
C ALA A 42 20.81 -4.42 -0.11
N ASN A 43 19.53 -4.13 0.12
CA ASN A 43 18.95 -2.81 -0.05
C ASN A 43 19.03 -1.93 1.22
N TRP A 44 19.60 -2.43 2.33
CA TRP A 44 19.79 -1.68 3.57
C TRP A 44 20.79 -0.53 3.38
N ARG A 45 20.45 0.63 3.91
CA ARG A 45 21.25 1.85 3.89
C ARG A 45 21.27 2.42 5.31
N GLU A 46 22.44 2.81 5.78
CA GLU A 46 22.60 3.47 7.08
C GLU A 46 23.68 4.53 7.01
N GLY A 47 23.54 5.55 7.83
CA GLY A 47 24.48 6.66 7.85
C GLY A 47 24.00 7.82 8.71
N GLN A 48 24.55 9.00 8.40
CA GLN A 48 24.19 10.26 9.03
C GLN A 48 23.83 11.27 7.94
N GLY A 49 22.63 11.82 8.03
CA GLY A 49 22.14 12.84 7.11
C GLY A 49 22.85 14.19 7.31
N ARG A 50 22.57 15.14 6.44
CA ARG A 50 23.15 16.50 6.46
C ARG A 50 22.74 17.28 7.71
N SER A 51 21.59 16.97 8.31
CA SER A 51 21.12 17.52 9.58
C SER A 51 21.89 17.01 10.79
N GLY A 52 22.71 15.97 10.63
CA GLY A 52 23.31 15.21 11.72
C GLY A 52 22.42 14.05 12.24
N ALA A 53 21.19 13.92 11.76
CA ALA A 53 20.32 12.81 12.13
C ALA A 53 20.85 11.49 11.59
N ARG A 54 20.80 10.43 12.42
CA ARG A 54 21.15 9.07 11.98
C ARG A 54 19.96 8.45 11.26
N TYR A 55 20.25 7.72 10.17
CA TYR A 55 19.25 6.96 9.43
C TYR A 55 19.68 5.51 9.25
N ALA A 56 18.71 4.63 9.18
CA ALA A 56 18.89 3.23 8.78
C ALA A 56 17.57 2.75 8.17
N TYR A 57 17.57 2.45 6.88
CA TYR A 57 16.38 2.10 6.12
C TYR A 57 16.68 1.14 4.97
N THR A 58 15.67 0.46 4.47
CA THR A 58 15.72 -0.31 3.23
C THR A 58 15.25 0.55 2.07
N CYS A 59 16.04 0.73 1.01
CA CYS A 59 15.53 1.36 -0.21
C CYS A 59 14.75 0.34 -1.06
N PRO A 60 13.71 0.75 -1.80
CA PRO A 60 12.91 -0.16 -2.62
C PRO A 60 13.72 -0.92 -3.68
N ASP A 61 14.71 -0.26 -4.30
CA ASP A 61 15.65 -0.83 -5.25
C ASP A 61 16.92 0.03 -5.27
N GLY A 62 18.09 -0.60 -5.13
CA GLY A 62 19.36 0.12 -4.98
C GLY A 62 19.78 0.98 -6.18
N GLU A 63 19.27 0.69 -7.38
CA GLU A 63 19.56 1.42 -8.61
C GLU A 63 18.46 2.39 -9.02
N LYS A 64 17.21 1.91 -9.01
CA LYS A 64 16.05 2.64 -9.51
C LYS A 64 15.45 3.58 -8.46
N TYR A 65 15.39 3.12 -7.21
CA TYR A 65 14.76 3.81 -6.08
C TYR A 65 15.68 3.87 -4.85
N PRO A 66 16.84 4.54 -4.91
CA PRO A 66 17.88 4.48 -3.87
C PRO A 66 17.58 5.31 -2.61
N TYR A 67 16.40 5.89 -2.49
CA TYR A 67 15.99 6.77 -1.40
C TYR A 67 15.08 6.07 -0.41
N GLN A 68 14.84 6.68 0.75
CA GLN A 68 13.80 6.25 1.67
C GLN A 68 12.44 6.78 1.19
N TRP A 69 11.51 5.87 0.92
CA TRP A 69 10.13 6.18 0.55
C TRP A 69 9.22 5.83 1.72
N PHE A 70 8.25 6.71 2.00
CA PHE A 70 7.46 6.61 3.22
C PHE A 70 6.68 5.28 3.33
N TRP A 71 5.79 4.98 2.40
CA TRP A 71 4.97 3.76 2.52
C TRP A 71 5.76 2.48 2.23
N ASP A 72 6.82 2.56 1.41
CA ASP A 72 7.77 1.46 1.19
C ASP A 72 8.47 1.10 2.50
N SER A 73 8.94 2.09 3.27
CA SER A 73 9.51 1.87 4.61
C SER A 73 8.52 1.19 5.56
N LEU A 74 7.21 1.49 5.45
CA LEU A 74 6.20 0.80 6.25
C LEU A 74 6.06 -0.66 5.85
N MET A 75 6.10 -0.98 4.55
CA MET A 75 6.14 -2.37 4.06
C MET A 75 7.41 -3.10 4.50
N HIS A 76 8.56 -2.42 4.43
CA HIS A 76 9.83 -3.00 4.92
C HIS A 76 9.80 -3.23 6.42
N ALA A 77 9.26 -2.30 7.21
CA ALA A 77 9.12 -2.46 8.65
C ALA A 77 8.24 -3.67 9.01
N LEU A 78 7.11 -3.87 8.31
CA LEU A 78 6.26 -5.05 8.50
C LEU A 78 7.01 -6.35 8.14
N ALA A 79 7.79 -6.36 7.05
CA ALA A 79 8.60 -7.52 6.67
C ALA A 79 9.74 -7.79 7.68
N TRP A 80 10.50 -6.76 8.04
CA TRP A 80 11.56 -6.85 9.05
C TRP A 80 11.03 -7.28 10.41
N ASN A 81 9.81 -6.91 10.78
CA ASN A 81 9.20 -7.29 12.04
C ASN A 81 9.12 -8.83 12.23
N GLU A 82 9.05 -9.58 11.15
CA GLU A 82 9.05 -11.04 11.17
C GLU A 82 10.46 -11.65 11.10
N ILE A 83 11.45 -10.91 10.63
CA ILE A 83 12.82 -11.36 10.39
C ILE A 83 13.76 -10.84 11.48
N ASP A 84 13.81 -9.52 11.65
CA ASP A 84 14.63 -8.80 12.64
C ASP A 84 13.87 -7.54 13.10
N PRO A 85 13.13 -7.62 14.22
CA PRO A 85 12.38 -6.49 14.75
C PRO A 85 13.24 -5.25 15.08
N SER A 86 14.54 -5.43 15.32
CA SER A 86 15.46 -4.30 15.59
C SER A 86 15.67 -3.47 14.32
N ARG A 87 15.77 -4.09 13.15
CA ARG A 87 15.82 -3.41 11.86
C ARG A 87 14.47 -2.75 11.51
N ALA A 88 13.36 -3.40 11.83
CA ALA A 88 12.04 -2.78 11.70
C ALA A 88 11.94 -1.47 12.51
N ALA A 89 12.41 -1.49 13.76
CA ALA A 89 12.45 -0.30 14.60
C ALA A 89 13.39 0.79 14.05
N ALA A 90 14.56 0.41 13.51
CA ALA A 90 15.50 1.35 12.90
C ALA A 90 14.90 2.03 11.66
N GLU A 91 14.19 1.28 10.82
CA GLU A 91 13.44 1.79 9.65
C GLU A 91 12.43 2.88 10.07
N LEU A 92 11.61 2.61 11.09
CA LEU A 92 10.61 3.56 11.59
C LEU A 92 11.24 4.76 12.30
N ARG A 93 12.33 4.55 13.07
CA ARG A 93 13.10 5.65 13.68
C ARG A 93 13.71 6.58 12.62
N SER A 94 14.08 6.05 11.45
CA SER A 94 14.54 6.88 10.33
C SER A 94 13.43 7.80 9.80
N LEU A 95 12.21 7.29 9.64
CA LEU A 95 11.06 8.13 9.29
C LEU A 95 10.80 9.20 10.36
N ALA A 96 10.88 8.84 11.65
CA ALA A 96 10.75 9.78 12.77
C ALA A 96 11.83 10.88 12.74
N ALA A 97 13.08 10.50 12.46
CA ALA A 97 14.18 11.45 12.36
C ALA A 97 14.03 12.45 11.19
N ALA A 98 13.27 12.08 10.15
CA ALA A 98 12.93 12.96 9.03
C ALA A 98 11.67 13.81 9.25
N GLN A 99 10.96 13.62 10.38
CA GLN A 99 9.76 14.38 10.69
C GLN A 99 10.07 15.88 10.81
N GLN A 100 9.29 16.68 10.11
CA GLN A 100 9.44 18.14 10.13
C GLN A 100 8.79 18.74 11.39
N ALA A 101 9.19 19.96 11.76
CA ALA A 101 8.70 20.62 12.97
C ALA A 101 7.17 20.86 12.97
N ASP A 102 6.52 20.88 11.80
CA ASP A 102 5.06 20.98 11.67
C ASP A 102 4.35 19.62 11.75
N GLY A 103 5.09 18.51 11.83
CA GLY A 103 4.60 17.15 11.91
C GLY A 103 4.69 16.34 10.61
N LEU A 104 4.92 16.97 9.45
CA LEU A 104 5.00 16.27 8.17
C LEU A 104 6.16 15.27 8.14
N ILE A 105 5.90 14.06 7.65
CA ILE A 105 6.92 13.13 7.13
C ILE A 105 6.71 13.07 5.63
N GLY A 106 7.72 13.49 4.86
CA GLY A 106 7.59 13.57 3.40
C GLY A 106 7.53 12.21 2.72
N HIS A 107 6.87 12.16 1.58
CA HIS A 107 6.76 11.01 0.68
C HIS A 107 8.12 10.34 0.37
N THR A 108 9.17 11.15 0.09
CA THR A 108 10.53 10.68 -0.15
C THR A 108 11.51 11.49 0.68
N ILE A 109 12.43 10.81 1.36
CA ILE A 109 13.53 11.40 2.13
C ILE A 109 14.84 11.06 1.40
N PHE A 110 15.65 12.08 1.11
CA PHE A 110 16.86 11.93 0.29
C PHE A 110 18.12 11.74 1.14
N TRP A 111 18.07 12.02 2.43
CA TRP A 111 19.19 11.96 3.36
C TRP A 111 20.45 12.65 2.77
N ASP A 112 21.55 11.94 2.66
CA ASP A 112 22.81 12.38 2.06
C ASP A 112 22.97 12.00 0.57
N ALA A 113 22.01 11.24 0.04
CA ALA A 113 22.07 10.75 -1.33
C ALA A 113 22.06 11.92 -2.33
N PRO A 114 22.88 11.86 -3.41
CA PRO A 114 22.89 12.89 -4.44
C PRO A 114 21.57 12.90 -5.20
N VAL A 115 20.80 13.99 -5.05
CA VAL A 115 19.53 14.16 -5.76
C VAL A 115 19.83 14.74 -7.14
N ARG A 116 19.52 13.98 -8.19
CA ARG A 116 19.64 14.48 -9.57
C ARG A 116 18.69 15.67 -9.78
N ILE A 117 19.19 16.74 -10.45
CA ILE A 117 18.44 18.00 -10.68
C ILE A 117 17.03 17.74 -11.25
N MET A 118 16.90 16.79 -12.18
CA MET A 118 15.60 16.41 -12.74
C MET A 118 14.63 15.90 -11.66
N ARG A 119 15.10 15.14 -10.67
CA ARG A 119 14.25 14.69 -9.56
C ARG A 119 13.86 15.81 -8.60
N LEU A 120 14.70 16.83 -8.42
CA LEU A 120 14.33 18.03 -7.65
C LEU A 120 13.14 18.77 -8.29
N ALA A 121 13.09 18.81 -9.61
CA ALA A 121 11.97 19.41 -10.34
C ALA A 121 10.68 18.60 -10.19
N PHE A 122 10.79 17.28 -10.13
CA PHE A 122 9.64 16.37 -10.05
C PHE A 122 9.14 16.15 -8.63
N TYR A 123 10.02 16.09 -7.61
CA TYR A 123 9.66 15.67 -6.25
C TYR A 123 9.48 16.81 -5.26
N ASN A 124 9.41 18.03 -5.72
CA ASN A 124 8.95 19.09 -4.85
C ASN A 124 9.61 19.15 -3.47
N VAL A 125 10.90 19.36 -3.49
CA VAL A 125 11.75 19.22 -2.31
C VAL A 125 11.61 20.39 -1.34
N ARG A 126 11.22 20.12 -0.09
CA ARG A 126 11.43 21.01 1.05
C ARG A 126 12.87 20.86 1.53
N ARG A 127 13.56 21.99 1.69
CA ARG A 127 14.89 22.05 2.30
C ARG A 127 14.75 22.35 3.80
N ARG A 128 15.08 21.35 4.62
CA ARG A 128 15.22 21.51 6.07
C ARG A 128 16.35 20.62 6.55
N GLY A 129 17.62 21.01 6.30
CA GLY A 129 18.76 20.16 6.59
C GLY A 129 18.83 18.99 5.63
N ASP A 130 18.13 17.89 5.92
CA ASP A 130 17.90 16.80 4.99
C ASP A 130 16.72 17.12 4.06
N MET A 131 16.87 16.79 2.78
CA MET A 131 15.85 17.11 1.80
C MET A 131 14.76 16.04 1.81
N SER A 132 13.50 16.47 1.87
CA SER A 132 12.33 15.60 1.70
C SER A 132 11.26 16.28 0.84
N THR A 133 10.34 15.49 0.31
CA THR A 133 9.20 16.02 -0.44
C THR A 133 8.21 16.75 0.47
N ALA A 134 7.35 17.61 -0.10
CA ALA A 134 6.27 18.30 0.61
C ALA A 134 4.92 17.56 0.48
N THR A 135 4.94 16.32 0.00
CA THR A 135 3.80 15.47 -0.30
C THR A 135 3.75 14.29 0.67
N ILE A 136 2.60 13.64 0.77
CA ILE A 136 2.37 12.46 1.62
C ILE A 136 2.39 11.16 0.81
N GLN A 137 2.31 10.03 1.48
CA GLN A 137 1.91 8.72 0.95
C GLN A 137 0.89 8.07 1.90
N PRO A 138 0.29 6.91 1.56
CA PRO A 138 -0.72 6.25 2.40
C PRO A 138 -0.28 6.14 3.86
N PRO A 139 -0.99 6.81 4.83
CA PRO A 139 -0.46 7.11 6.14
C PRO A 139 -0.75 6.04 7.22
N PHE A 140 -0.43 4.77 6.97
CA PHE A 140 -0.61 3.67 7.93
C PHE A 140 0.57 3.46 8.90
N ILE A 141 1.39 4.49 9.13
CA ILE A 141 2.58 4.45 10.00
C ILE A 141 2.24 4.00 11.43
N GLY A 142 1.08 4.40 11.97
CA GLY A 142 0.65 3.97 13.30
C GLY A 142 0.48 2.46 13.38
N TRP A 143 -0.13 1.84 12.38
CA TRP A 143 -0.25 0.39 12.30
C TRP A 143 1.14 -0.28 12.26
N ALA A 144 2.01 0.11 11.35
CA ALA A 144 3.35 -0.47 11.26
C ALA A 144 4.14 -0.30 12.57
N TRP A 145 4.05 0.88 13.20
CA TRP A 145 4.72 1.14 14.46
C TRP A 145 4.22 0.26 15.60
N ALA A 146 2.91 0.11 15.71
CA ALA A 146 2.29 -0.71 16.76
C ALA A 146 2.58 -2.21 16.59
N GLU A 147 2.65 -2.73 15.35
CA GLU A 147 3.08 -4.12 15.11
C GLU A 147 4.52 -4.36 15.61
N VAL A 148 5.42 -3.41 15.29
CA VAL A 148 6.83 -3.50 15.71
C VAL A 148 6.97 -3.33 17.22
N ALA A 149 6.28 -2.37 17.82
CA ALA A 149 6.27 -2.15 19.27
C ALA A 149 5.76 -3.39 20.03
N GLY A 150 4.67 -3.98 19.58
CA GLY A 150 4.12 -5.20 20.16
C GLY A 150 5.06 -6.41 20.06
N ARG A 151 5.90 -6.46 19.02
CA ARG A 151 6.89 -7.53 18.86
C ARG A 151 8.12 -7.33 19.73
N LEU A 152 8.57 -6.08 19.88
CA LEU A 152 9.76 -5.72 20.69
C LEU A 152 9.45 -5.74 22.19
N GLY A 153 8.23 -5.41 22.62
CA GLY A 153 7.91 -5.20 24.03
C GLY A 153 8.69 -4.00 24.62
N ASP A 154 9.01 -2.99 23.81
CA ASP A 154 9.80 -1.80 24.19
C ASP A 154 8.86 -0.60 24.39
N ASP A 155 8.62 -0.25 25.66
CA ASP A 155 7.75 0.85 26.05
C ASP A 155 8.27 2.22 25.56
N ALA A 156 9.59 2.41 25.51
CA ALA A 156 10.19 3.65 25.02
C ALA A 156 9.97 3.79 23.51
N PHE A 157 10.06 2.70 22.75
CA PHE A 157 9.74 2.69 21.32
C PHE A 157 8.25 2.91 21.07
N ALA A 158 7.37 2.33 21.90
CA ALA A 158 5.93 2.57 21.83
C ALA A 158 5.58 4.05 22.13
N GLN A 159 6.21 4.65 23.16
CA GLN A 159 6.06 6.06 23.48
C GLN A 159 6.52 6.97 22.34
N GLN A 160 7.69 6.70 21.75
CA GLN A 160 8.19 7.43 20.59
C GLN A 160 7.18 7.35 19.43
N GLY A 161 6.61 6.17 19.19
CA GLY A 161 5.57 5.97 18.17
C GLY A 161 4.33 6.82 18.40
N ARG A 162 3.83 6.88 19.63
CA ARG A 162 2.70 7.77 19.99
C ARG A 162 2.98 9.21 19.60
N GLU A 163 4.15 9.72 19.95
CA GLU A 163 4.52 11.12 19.70
C GLU A 163 4.64 11.42 18.20
N VAL A 164 5.41 10.61 17.47
CA VAL A 164 5.67 10.78 16.04
C VAL A 164 4.40 10.66 15.21
N VAL A 165 3.64 9.59 15.45
CA VAL A 165 2.42 9.31 14.68
C VAL A 165 1.32 10.33 15.00
N SER A 166 1.16 10.74 16.27
CA SER A 166 0.21 11.79 16.65
C SER A 166 0.54 13.12 15.96
N ALA A 167 1.80 13.51 15.92
CA ALA A 167 2.23 14.74 15.24
C ALA A 167 1.97 14.69 13.72
N TYR A 168 2.23 13.52 13.08
CA TYR A 168 1.98 13.33 11.66
C TYR A 168 0.48 13.33 11.33
N HIS A 169 -0.34 12.64 12.13
CA HIS A 169 -1.79 12.63 11.93
C HIS A 169 -2.40 14.01 12.19
N ALA A 170 -1.93 14.75 13.20
CA ALA A 170 -2.36 16.14 13.43
C ALA A 170 -2.02 17.05 12.24
N TRP A 171 -0.88 16.81 11.57
CA TRP A 171 -0.56 17.53 10.34
C TRP A 171 -1.54 17.17 9.21
N ILE A 172 -1.86 15.88 9.01
CA ILE A 172 -2.84 15.44 7.98
C ILE A 172 -4.22 16.07 8.25
N GLU A 173 -4.70 16.02 9.48
CA GLU A 173 -5.96 16.63 9.88
C GLU A 173 -6.03 18.13 9.54
N ARG A 174 -4.98 18.86 9.87
CA ARG A 174 -4.91 20.29 9.62
C ARG A 174 -4.77 20.66 8.16
N GLU A 175 -3.95 19.90 7.40
CA GLU A 175 -3.51 20.30 6.06
C GLU A 175 -4.26 19.55 4.93
N ARG A 176 -4.93 18.44 5.23
CA ARG A 176 -5.49 17.55 4.19
C ARG A 176 -6.97 17.19 4.40
N VAL A 177 -7.49 17.27 5.62
CA VAL A 177 -8.89 16.90 5.90
C VAL A 177 -9.80 18.10 5.69
N ASP A 178 -10.93 17.86 5.02
CA ASP A 178 -12.00 18.85 4.84
C ASP A 178 -13.22 18.58 5.76
N SER A 179 -14.30 19.30 5.53
CA SER A 179 -15.53 19.18 6.34
C SER A 179 -16.25 17.84 6.20
N THR A 180 -15.91 17.02 5.21
CA THR A 180 -16.45 15.65 5.08
C THR A 180 -15.76 14.66 6.01
N GLY A 181 -14.63 15.04 6.61
CA GLY A 181 -13.77 14.15 7.40
C GLY A 181 -12.82 13.31 6.56
N LEU A 182 -12.82 13.48 5.23
CA LEU A 182 -11.90 12.79 4.32
C LEU A 182 -10.59 13.56 4.15
N ALA A 183 -9.49 12.81 4.11
CA ALA A 183 -8.19 13.32 3.69
C ALA A 183 -8.08 13.35 2.16
N TRP A 184 -7.61 14.49 1.62
CA TRP A 184 -7.47 14.75 0.19
C TRP A 184 -6.00 14.77 -0.22
N VAL A 185 -5.69 14.18 -1.36
CA VAL A 185 -4.39 14.27 -2.02
C VAL A 185 -4.38 15.42 -3.03
N ILE A 186 -3.19 15.97 -3.27
CA ILE A 186 -2.96 17.09 -4.20
C ILE A 186 -2.17 16.68 -5.44
N LEU A 187 -1.68 15.46 -5.45
CA LEU A 187 -0.98 14.83 -6.57
C LEU A 187 -1.33 13.34 -6.59
N PRO A 188 -1.43 12.69 -7.76
CA PRO A 188 -1.69 11.25 -7.86
C PRO A 188 -0.68 10.37 -7.14
N ASP A 189 0.61 10.74 -7.14
CA ASP A 189 1.70 10.01 -6.48
C ASP A 189 1.59 9.96 -4.96
N GLU A 190 0.83 10.88 -4.34
CA GLU A 190 0.51 10.79 -2.90
C GLU A 190 -0.31 9.54 -2.53
N THR A 191 -0.96 8.91 -3.51
CA THR A 191 -1.67 7.64 -3.29
C THR A 191 -0.76 6.42 -3.42
N GLY A 192 0.48 6.59 -3.87
CA GLY A 192 1.38 5.51 -4.28
C GLY A 192 1.01 4.86 -5.63
N CYS A 193 -0.12 5.24 -6.23
CA CYS A 193 -0.65 4.68 -7.48
C CYS A 193 -0.68 5.71 -8.61
N ASP A 194 0.42 6.40 -8.82
CA ASP A 194 0.59 7.63 -9.59
C ASP A 194 0.09 7.60 -11.03
N ALA A 195 0.11 6.48 -11.72
CA ALA A 195 -0.40 6.35 -13.10
C ALA A 195 -1.72 5.59 -13.20
N SER A 196 -2.43 5.42 -12.09
CA SER A 196 -3.72 4.72 -12.07
C SER A 196 -4.76 5.44 -12.95
N PRO A 197 -5.59 4.70 -13.72
CA PRO A 197 -6.61 5.31 -14.57
C PRO A 197 -7.74 5.95 -13.77
N VAL A 198 -7.84 5.73 -12.46
CA VAL A 198 -8.83 6.40 -11.60
C VAL A 198 -8.72 7.93 -11.64
N PHE A 199 -7.57 8.46 -12.05
CA PHE A 199 -7.31 9.89 -12.16
C PHE A 199 -7.53 10.45 -13.57
N ASP A 200 -7.73 9.61 -14.59
CA ASP A 200 -7.72 10.06 -16.00
C ASP A 200 -8.76 11.15 -16.28
N GLU A 201 -9.95 11.01 -15.73
CA GLU A 201 -11.02 11.99 -15.91
C GLU A 201 -10.68 13.33 -15.22
N ALA A 202 -10.23 13.27 -13.96
CA ALA A 202 -9.87 14.45 -13.18
C ALA A 202 -8.61 15.18 -13.72
N LEU A 203 -7.68 14.45 -14.34
CA LEU A 203 -6.45 15.01 -14.90
C LEU A 203 -6.63 15.59 -16.29
N GLY A 204 -7.60 15.12 -17.07
CA GLY A 204 -7.82 15.54 -18.44
C GLY A 204 -6.56 15.38 -19.32
N TRP A 205 -6.07 16.47 -19.93
CA TRP A 205 -4.87 16.44 -20.77
C TRP A 205 -3.57 16.13 -20.00
N ARG A 206 -3.56 16.37 -18.67
CA ARG A 206 -2.39 16.15 -17.79
C ARG A 206 -2.16 14.66 -17.46
N ARG A 207 -3.06 13.78 -17.86
CA ARG A 207 -2.98 12.33 -17.55
C ARG A 207 -1.82 11.58 -18.23
N HIS A 208 -1.15 12.19 -19.19
CA HIS A 208 -0.16 11.54 -20.03
C HIS A 208 1.27 11.95 -19.66
N GLY A 209 1.96 11.06 -18.93
CA GLY A 209 3.42 11.06 -18.80
C GLY A 209 4.03 12.25 -18.05
N THR A 210 5.33 12.38 -18.21
CA THR A 210 6.20 13.34 -17.54
C THR A 210 5.76 14.81 -17.65
N PRO A 211 5.31 15.32 -18.82
CA PRO A 211 4.89 16.71 -18.92
C PRO A 211 3.65 17.03 -18.08
N GLY A 212 2.67 16.13 -18.03
CA GLY A 212 1.49 16.30 -17.21
C GLY A 212 1.80 16.29 -15.72
N PHE A 213 2.65 15.37 -15.27
CA PHE A 213 3.14 15.34 -13.90
C PHE A 213 3.90 16.63 -13.52
N ALA A 214 4.81 17.10 -14.39
CA ALA A 214 5.52 18.35 -14.16
C ALA A 214 4.59 19.55 -14.04
N ALA A 215 3.52 19.60 -14.83
CA ALA A 215 2.50 20.64 -14.75
C ALA A 215 1.73 20.60 -13.40
N LEU A 216 1.38 19.41 -12.89
CA LEU A 216 0.75 19.24 -11.59
C LEU A 216 1.65 19.68 -10.45
N VAL A 217 2.93 19.29 -10.47
CA VAL A 217 3.93 19.72 -9.47
C VAL A 217 4.13 21.24 -9.51
N ALA A 218 4.19 21.84 -10.70
CA ALA A 218 4.32 23.28 -10.84
C ALA A 218 3.07 24.02 -10.32
N ASP A 219 1.91 23.46 -10.50
CA ASP A 219 0.64 23.99 -9.97
C ASP A 219 0.62 23.89 -8.44
N ALA A 220 0.94 22.75 -7.86
CA ALA A 220 1.04 22.56 -6.44
C ALA A 220 2.05 23.53 -5.81
N ARG A 221 3.20 23.77 -6.47
CA ARG A 221 4.22 24.73 -6.05
C ARG A 221 3.71 26.15 -5.98
N ARG A 222 2.94 26.61 -6.98
CA ARG A 222 2.35 27.96 -6.99
C ARG A 222 1.42 28.19 -5.80
N HIS A 223 0.88 27.13 -5.24
CA HIS A 223 -0.05 27.14 -4.10
C HIS A 223 0.59 26.63 -2.80
N ASP A 224 1.95 26.62 -2.71
CA ASP A 224 2.72 26.17 -1.55
C ASP A 224 2.33 24.77 -1.05
N PHE A 225 1.86 23.89 -1.95
CA PHE A 225 1.34 22.54 -1.65
C PHE A 225 0.19 22.52 -0.64
N SER A 226 -0.49 23.64 -0.49
CA SER A 226 -1.69 23.76 0.32
C SER A 226 -2.89 23.17 -0.41
N PHE A 227 -3.47 22.12 0.16
CA PHE A 227 -4.70 21.49 -0.37
C PHE A 227 -5.81 22.54 -0.57
N ARG A 228 -6.04 23.40 0.42
CA ARG A 228 -7.11 24.43 0.35
C ARG A 228 -6.88 25.40 -0.79
N ARG A 229 -5.66 25.95 -0.92
CA ARG A 229 -5.35 26.89 -2.00
C ARG A 229 -5.45 26.26 -3.38
N ILE A 230 -5.02 24.99 -3.52
CA ILE A 230 -5.12 24.22 -4.78
C ILE A 230 -6.59 24.01 -5.14
N ARG A 231 -7.40 23.59 -4.17
CA ARG A 231 -8.84 23.35 -4.35
C ARG A 231 -9.58 24.64 -4.70
N ASP A 232 -9.32 25.74 -3.98
CA ASP A 232 -9.94 27.06 -4.23
C ASP A 232 -9.58 27.60 -5.62
N ALA A 233 -8.39 27.27 -6.13
CA ALA A 233 -7.96 27.61 -7.48
C ALA A 233 -8.47 26.66 -8.57
N GLY A 234 -9.27 25.64 -8.23
CA GLY A 234 -9.74 24.61 -9.17
C GLY A 234 -8.63 23.67 -9.65
N GLY A 235 -7.54 23.53 -8.90
CA GLY A 235 -6.47 22.60 -9.19
C GLY A 235 -6.84 21.14 -8.86
N PHE A 236 -5.92 20.21 -9.17
CA PHE A 236 -6.16 18.79 -8.94
C PHE A 236 -6.17 18.48 -7.45
N THR A 237 -7.25 17.86 -6.98
CA THR A 237 -7.36 17.20 -5.67
C THR A 237 -8.18 15.93 -5.81
N ALA A 238 -7.96 14.94 -4.94
CA ALA A 238 -8.77 13.73 -4.93
C ALA A 238 -8.90 13.13 -3.53
N ALA A 239 -10.09 12.59 -3.19
CA ALA A 239 -10.27 11.76 -2.00
C ALA A 239 -10.16 10.29 -2.39
N CYS A 240 -9.06 9.66 -1.97
CA CYS A 240 -8.73 8.28 -2.33
C CYS A 240 -9.13 7.29 -1.22
N PRO A 241 -9.88 6.22 -1.54
CA PRO A 241 -10.24 5.20 -0.55
C PRO A 241 -9.02 4.60 0.17
N LEU A 242 -7.94 4.30 -0.55
CA LEU A 242 -6.70 3.77 0.02
C LEU A 242 -6.05 4.71 1.04
N VAL A 243 -5.96 6.01 0.71
CA VAL A 243 -5.32 7.00 1.60
C VAL A 243 -6.13 7.15 2.88
N ASN A 244 -7.46 7.22 2.77
CA ASN A 244 -8.36 7.33 3.91
C ASN A 244 -8.41 6.05 4.75
N ALA A 245 -8.43 4.87 4.12
CA ALA A 245 -8.30 3.60 4.84
C ALA A 245 -6.95 3.50 5.57
N SER A 246 -5.87 3.92 4.94
CA SER A 246 -4.54 3.97 5.55
C SER A 246 -4.49 4.92 6.76
N LEU A 247 -5.17 6.06 6.70
CA LEU A 247 -5.29 6.98 7.83
C LEU A 247 -6.06 6.34 9.00
N ALA A 248 -7.18 5.67 8.72
CA ALA A 248 -7.93 4.93 9.74
C ALA A 248 -7.10 3.80 10.38
N LEU A 249 -6.35 3.03 9.56
CA LEU A 249 -5.39 2.01 10.04
C LEU A 249 -4.27 2.62 10.90
N GLY A 250 -3.80 3.81 10.53
CA GLY A 250 -2.84 4.57 11.32
C GLY A 250 -3.38 4.96 12.70
N TYR A 251 -4.65 5.37 12.78
CA TYR A 251 -5.32 5.64 14.06
C TYR A 251 -5.55 4.39 14.90
N LEU A 252 -5.88 3.24 14.28
CA LEU A 252 -5.96 1.96 15.00
C LEU A 252 -4.62 1.56 15.61
N GLY A 253 -3.52 1.80 14.89
CA GLY A 253 -2.18 1.60 15.44
C GLY A 253 -1.89 2.57 16.59
N LEU A 254 -2.29 3.84 16.49
CA LEU A 254 -2.18 4.80 17.59
C LEU A 254 -2.98 4.37 18.85
N ASP A 255 -4.17 3.81 18.66
CA ASP A 255 -4.96 3.23 19.76
C ASP A 255 -4.23 2.07 20.41
N ALA A 256 -3.68 1.15 19.62
CA ALA A 256 -2.87 0.04 20.12
C ALA A 256 -1.59 0.50 20.85
N LEU A 257 -1.03 1.67 20.50
CA LEU A 257 0.06 2.33 21.22
C LEU A 257 -0.43 3.07 22.47
N GLY A 258 -1.73 3.09 22.78
CA GLY A 258 -2.31 3.72 23.95
C GLY A 258 -2.56 5.22 23.83
N ALA A 259 -2.75 5.75 22.61
CA ALA A 259 -3.10 7.17 22.41
C ALA A 259 -4.59 7.41 22.67
N PRO A 260 -4.96 8.31 23.60
CA PRO A 260 -6.36 8.59 23.91
C PRO A 260 -7.15 9.11 22.70
N GLY A 261 -8.37 8.60 22.50
CA GLY A 261 -9.28 9.05 21.44
C GLY A 261 -8.93 8.55 20.03
N ALA A 262 -7.83 7.83 19.84
CA ALA A 262 -7.40 7.36 18.52
C ALA A 262 -8.40 6.36 17.91
N ARG A 263 -8.99 5.47 18.72
CA ARG A 263 -10.03 4.53 18.26
C ARG A 263 -11.25 5.26 17.72
N GLU A 264 -11.69 6.30 18.39
CA GLU A 264 -12.83 7.10 17.97
C GLU A 264 -12.52 7.83 16.65
N ARG A 265 -11.29 8.35 16.48
CA ARG A 265 -10.88 8.96 15.21
C ARG A 265 -10.84 7.93 14.07
N ALA A 266 -10.38 6.70 14.33
CA ALA A 266 -10.44 5.62 13.34
C ALA A 266 -11.88 5.36 12.87
N ARG A 267 -12.85 5.30 13.79
CA ARG A 267 -14.28 5.13 13.48
C ARG A 267 -14.84 6.30 12.68
N GLN A 268 -14.51 7.53 13.03
CA GLN A 268 -14.96 8.72 12.32
C GLN A 268 -14.45 8.75 10.87
N VAL A 269 -13.18 8.41 10.65
CA VAL A 269 -12.63 8.29 9.30
C VAL A 269 -13.29 7.13 8.54
N THR A 270 -13.52 5.98 9.18
CA THR A 270 -14.24 4.85 8.58
C THR A 270 -15.66 5.24 8.17
N GLN A 271 -16.37 5.99 9.03
CA GLN A 271 -17.71 6.47 8.72
C GLN A 271 -17.69 7.45 7.53
N ALA A 272 -16.74 8.39 7.50
CA ALA A 272 -16.59 9.31 6.37
C ALA A 272 -16.31 8.59 5.05
N ILE A 273 -15.52 7.50 5.09
CA ILE A 273 -15.29 6.63 3.92
C ILE A 273 -16.62 6.02 3.44
N VAL A 274 -17.44 5.50 4.36
CA VAL A 274 -18.74 4.91 4.01
C VAL A 274 -19.70 5.97 3.47
N ASP A 275 -19.79 7.13 4.11
CA ASP A 275 -20.76 8.17 3.75
C ASP A 275 -20.47 8.82 2.40
N HIS A 276 -19.18 8.89 2.01
CA HIS A 276 -18.78 9.69 0.86
C HIS A 276 -18.12 8.91 -0.29
N LEU A 277 -17.51 7.75 -0.01
CA LEU A 277 -16.77 7.00 -1.04
C LEU A 277 -17.45 5.69 -1.45
N TRP A 278 -18.46 5.22 -0.72
CA TRP A 278 -19.19 4.00 -1.03
C TRP A 278 -20.13 4.20 -2.22
N ASP A 279 -19.97 3.38 -3.24
CA ASP A 279 -20.92 3.28 -4.36
C ASP A 279 -21.81 2.06 -4.11
N ASP A 280 -23.00 2.28 -3.56
CA ASP A 280 -23.94 1.21 -3.21
C ASP A 280 -24.43 0.44 -4.44
N HIS A 281 -24.57 1.09 -5.58
CA HIS A 281 -24.96 0.42 -6.82
C HIS A 281 -23.88 -0.55 -7.30
N ALA A 282 -22.61 -0.10 -7.34
CA ALA A 282 -21.49 -0.91 -7.79
C ALA A 282 -20.98 -1.88 -6.70
N GLY A 283 -21.23 -1.62 -5.42
CA GLY A 283 -20.72 -2.41 -4.31
C GLY A 283 -19.22 -2.29 -4.08
N ILE A 284 -18.65 -1.10 -4.32
CA ILE A 284 -17.23 -0.81 -4.13
C ILE A 284 -17.00 0.66 -3.78
N PHE A 285 -15.85 0.96 -3.16
CA PHE A 285 -15.47 2.34 -2.88
C PHE A 285 -14.85 3.02 -4.11
N ARG A 286 -15.22 4.29 -4.33
CA ARG A 286 -14.77 5.10 -5.45
C ARG A 286 -13.91 6.27 -5.01
N LEU A 287 -12.89 6.60 -5.79
CA LEU A 287 -12.16 7.84 -5.64
C LEU A 287 -13.04 9.01 -6.07
N LEU A 288 -13.03 10.11 -5.30
CA LEU A 288 -13.67 11.37 -5.71
C LEU A 288 -12.64 12.30 -6.35
N GLY A 289 -13.01 12.87 -7.49
CA GLY A 289 -12.26 13.93 -8.16
C GLY A 289 -12.42 15.31 -7.52
N PRO A 290 -11.82 16.36 -8.11
CA PRO A 290 -11.87 17.73 -7.59
C PRO A 290 -13.27 18.32 -7.47
N ASP A 291 -14.17 17.87 -8.32
CA ASP A 291 -15.58 18.28 -8.39
C ASP A 291 -16.51 17.41 -7.52
N GLY A 292 -15.94 16.49 -6.72
CA GLY A 292 -16.69 15.56 -5.89
C GLY A 292 -17.33 14.40 -6.64
N ARG A 293 -17.06 14.25 -7.94
CA ARG A 293 -17.59 13.12 -8.72
C ARG A 293 -16.78 11.86 -8.51
N PRO A 294 -17.44 10.69 -8.39
CA PRO A 294 -16.74 9.43 -8.30
C PRO A 294 -16.08 9.05 -9.64
N SER A 295 -14.86 8.54 -9.57
CA SER A 295 -14.19 7.93 -10.73
C SER A 295 -14.99 6.72 -11.23
N PRO A 296 -15.22 6.55 -12.53
CA PRO A 296 -15.90 5.37 -13.06
C PRO A 296 -15.03 4.12 -13.04
N VAL A 297 -13.71 4.27 -12.87
CA VAL A 297 -12.74 3.18 -12.92
C VAL A 297 -12.75 2.36 -11.65
N THR A 298 -12.76 1.04 -11.81
CA THR A 298 -12.70 0.09 -10.70
C THR A 298 -11.25 -0.38 -10.48
N ALA A 299 -10.63 0.16 -9.44
CA ALA A 299 -9.24 -0.13 -9.10
C ALA A 299 -9.10 -0.62 -7.65
N TRP A 300 -7.98 -1.27 -7.36
CA TRP A 300 -7.70 -1.91 -6.07
C TRP A 300 -7.77 -0.95 -4.87
N GLN A 301 -7.56 0.36 -5.09
CA GLN A 301 -7.73 1.36 -4.03
C GLN A 301 -9.11 1.29 -3.38
N GLY A 302 -10.14 0.92 -4.16
CA GLY A 302 -11.50 0.72 -3.69
C GLY A 302 -11.71 -0.54 -2.83
N LEU A 303 -10.73 -1.45 -2.78
CA LEU A 303 -10.76 -2.64 -1.92
C LEU A 303 -10.20 -2.37 -0.54
N ALA A 304 -9.30 -1.38 -0.40
CA ALA A 304 -8.54 -1.13 0.82
C ALA A 304 -9.41 -0.88 2.08
N PRO A 305 -10.57 -0.18 2.00
CA PRO A 305 -11.43 0.00 3.17
C PRO A 305 -11.98 -1.30 3.76
N ALA A 306 -12.02 -2.41 3.01
CA ALA A 306 -12.46 -3.71 3.54
C ALA A 306 -11.53 -4.26 4.65
N ALA A 307 -10.31 -3.72 4.79
CA ALA A 307 -9.39 -4.03 5.88
C ALA A 307 -9.71 -3.31 7.20
N LEU A 308 -10.71 -2.42 7.24
CA LEU A 308 -11.07 -1.66 8.44
C LEU A 308 -12.03 -2.48 9.34
N PRO A 309 -11.69 -2.74 10.62
CA PRO A 309 -12.52 -3.58 11.49
C PRO A 309 -13.92 -3.00 11.74
N ASP A 310 -14.03 -1.67 11.82
CA ASP A 310 -15.28 -0.96 12.08
C ASP A 310 -16.15 -0.76 10.80
N LEU A 311 -15.73 -1.29 9.64
CA LEU A 311 -16.56 -1.27 8.43
C LEU A 311 -17.78 -2.18 8.60
N PRO A 312 -19.01 -1.77 8.22
CA PRO A 312 -20.20 -2.62 8.26
C PRO A 312 -19.97 -3.96 7.54
N HIS A 313 -20.43 -5.04 8.19
CA HIS A 313 -20.19 -6.41 7.70
C HIS A 313 -20.73 -6.62 6.28
N GLU A 314 -21.92 -6.12 5.98
CA GLU A 314 -22.56 -6.23 4.67
C GLU A 314 -21.79 -5.50 3.57
N ILE A 315 -21.22 -4.35 3.87
CA ILE A 315 -20.35 -3.62 2.92
C ILE A 315 -19.07 -4.42 2.67
N ARG A 316 -18.43 -4.92 3.74
CA ARG A 316 -17.21 -5.78 3.58
C ARG A 316 -17.54 -7.04 2.79
N ALA A 317 -18.64 -7.71 3.08
CA ALA A 317 -19.07 -8.91 2.35
C ALA A 317 -19.20 -8.63 0.85
N ARG A 318 -19.87 -7.54 0.46
CA ARG A 318 -19.98 -7.15 -0.95
C ARG A 318 -18.63 -6.89 -1.60
N VAL A 319 -17.72 -6.16 -0.94
CA VAL A 319 -16.36 -5.92 -1.49
C VAL A 319 -15.60 -7.24 -1.65
N VAL A 320 -15.72 -8.16 -0.70
CA VAL A 320 -15.01 -9.45 -0.74
C VAL A 320 -15.62 -10.38 -1.80
N ASP A 321 -16.95 -10.57 -1.78
CA ASP A 321 -17.63 -11.58 -2.60
C ASP A 321 -17.85 -11.12 -4.04
N ASP A 322 -18.17 -9.84 -4.26
CA ASP A 322 -18.45 -9.31 -5.59
C ASP A 322 -17.19 -8.83 -6.31
N TRP A 323 -16.09 -8.53 -5.57
CA TRP A 323 -14.89 -7.94 -6.17
C TRP A 323 -13.64 -8.76 -5.90
N ILE A 324 -13.21 -8.90 -4.63
CA ILE A 324 -11.89 -9.49 -4.31
C ILE A 324 -11.78 -10.92 -4.82
N THR A 325 -12.77 -11.79 -4.53
CA THR A 325 -12.70 -13.22 -4.81
C THR A 325 -13.25 -13.63 -6.19
N ARG A 326 -13.54 -12.65 -7.04
CA ARG A 326 -14.04 -12.89 -8.40
C ARG A 326 -12.90 -13.08 -9.40
N PRO A 327 -12.82 -14.27 -10.09
CA PRO A 327 -11.75 -14.54 -11.08
C PRO A 327 -11.74 -13.58 -12.26
N ASP A 328 -12.90 -13.08 -12.65
CA ASP A 328 -13.12 -12.11 -13.73
C ASP A 328 -12.83 -10.66 -13.31
N ARG A 329 -12.42 -10.41 -12.05
CA ARG A 329 -12.18 -9.08 -11.47
C ARG A 329 -10.81 -8.99 -10.81
N PHE A 330 -10.73 -9.22 -9.48
CA PHE A 330 -9.49 -9.07 -8.72
C PHE A 330 -8.83 -10.39 -8.30
N TRP A 331 -9.35 -11.55 -8.76
CA TRP A 331 -8.85 -12.89 -8.41
C TRP A 331 -8.34 -13.72 -9.60
N PRO A 332 -7.55 -13.13 -10.53
CA PRO A 332 -6.89 -13.91 -11.59
C PRO A 332 -5.86 -14.90 -11.00
N PRO A 333 -5.15 -15.69 -11.84
CA PRO A 333 -4.10 -16.59 -11.37
C PRO A 333 -3.05 -15.94 -10.46
N HIS A 334 -2.69 -14.66 -10.70
CA HIS A 334 -1.74 -13.89 -9.88
C HIS A 334 -2.41 -12.62 -9.31
N PRO A 335 -3.26 -12.76 -8.25
CA PRO A 335 -3.99 -11.65 -7.68
C PRO A 335 -3.05 -10.72 -6.88
N VAL A 336 -3.37 -9.49 -6.65
CA VAL A 336 -4.56 -8.69 -6.98
C VAL A 336 -4.12 -7.66 -8.01
N PRO A 337 -4.79 -7.57 -9.19
CA PRO A 337 -4.46 -6.56 -10.20
C PRO A 337 -4.76 -5.15 -9.69
N SER A 338 -4.06 -4.16 -10.24
CA SER A 338 -4.26 -2.75 -9.87
C SER A 338 -5.57 -2.16 -10.41
N VAL A 339 -6.13 -2.75 -11.45
CA VAL A 339 -7.44 -2.42 -12.05
C VAL A 339 -8.18 -3.73 -12.25
N SER A 340 -9.50 -3.73 -12.05
CA SER A 340 -10.35 -4.90 -12.27
C SER A 340 -10.22 -5.42 -13.72
N LEU A 341 -10.18 -6.74 -13.92
CA LEU A 341 -10.02 -7.32 -15.26
C LEU A 341 -11.19 -6.99 -16.20
N ASP A 342 -12.40 -6.80 -15.66
CA ASP A 342 -13.61 -6.43 -16.39
C ASP A 342 -13.74 -4.92 -16.64
N ASP A 343 -12.84 -4.10 -16.07
CA ASP A 343 -12.85 -2.65 -16.30
C ASP A 343 -12.25 -2.31 -17.67
N PRO A 344 -12.91 -1.45 -18.49
CA PRO A 344 -12.38 -1.04 -19.79
C PRO A 344 -11.01 -0.37 -19.76
N SER A 345 -10.59 0.16 -18.59
CA SER A 345 -9.28 0.79 -18.39
C SER A 345 -8.17 -0.20 -18.10
N PHE A 346 -8.49 -1.50 -17.93
CA PHE A 346 -7.48 -2.52 -17.66
C PHE A 346 -6.49 -2.63 -18.81
N MET A 347 -5.21 -2.61 -18.48
CA MET A 347 -4.12 -2.75 -19.45
C MET A 347 -3.14 -3.80 -18.98
N ARG A 348 -2.97 -4.86 -19.78
CA ARG A 348 -1.96 -5.89 -19.54
C ARG A 348 -0.56 -5.39 -19.87
N GLY A 349 0.41 -5.72 -19.01
CA GLY A 349 1.83 -5.51 -19.25
C GLY A 349 2.32 -4.08 -19.06
N ASP A 350 3.63 -3.88 -19.27
CA ASP A 350 4.30 -2.60 -19.27
C ASP A 350 4.19 -1.93 -20.65
N GLY A 351 3.42 -0.86 -20.76
CA GLY A 351 3.36 -0.08 -21.99
C GLY A 351 4.63 0.75 -22.19
N ARG A 352 5.25 0.64 -23.37
CA ARG A 352 6.45 1.41 -23.71
C ARG A 352 6.20 2.91 -23.89
N VAL A 353 4.98 3.31 -24.17
CA VAL A 353 4.62 4.71 -24.50
C VAL A 353 3.94 5.44 -23.35
N ILE A 354 3.12 4.75 -22.55
CA ILE A 354 2.47 5.28 -21.35
C ILE A 354 2.87 4.39 -20.19
N PRO A 355 3.30 4.94 -19.03
CA PRO A 355 3.52 4.14 -17.84
C PRO A 355 2.25 3.38 -17.49
N LYS A 356 2.24 2.05 -17.67
CA LYS A 356 1.04 1.21 -17.48
C LYS A 356 1.06 0.47 -16.15
N TYR A 357 2.05 0.72 -15.31
CA TYR A 357 2.32 -0.07 -14.13
C TYR A 357 1.18 -0.07 -13.10
N TRP A 358 0.38 0.99 -12.96
CA TRP A 358 -0.82 1.02 -12.11
C TRP A 358 -2.14 0.88 -12.90
N ARG A 359 -2.09 0.28 -14.11
CA ARG A 359 -3.25 0.13 -15.00
C ARG A 359 -3.67 -1.31 -15.23
N GLY A 360 -3.15 -2.26 -14.47
CA GLY A 360 -3.48 -3.68 -14.60
C GLY A 360 -2.58 -4.58 -13.76
N PRO A 361 -1.24 -4.44 -13.81
CA PRO A 361 -0.33 -5.31 -13.06
C PRO A 361 -0.63 -5.43 -11.58
N SER A 362 -0.27 -6.60 -11.00
CA SER A 362 -0.36 -6.87 -9.57
C SER A 362 0.88 -6.36 -8.84
N TRP A 363 0.69 -5.71 -7.68
CA TRP A 363 1.73 -5.05 -6.89
C TRP A 363 1.84 -5.62 -5.49
N PRO A 364 3.03 -5.53 -4.82
CA PRO A 364 3.22 -5.99 -3.45
C PRO A 364 2.44 -5.19 -2.41
N PHE A 365 1.94 -4.03 -2.76
CA PHE A 365 1.18 -3.16 -1.86
C PHE A 365 -0.28 -3.60 -1.65
N THR A 366 -0.81 -4.48 -2.51
CA THR A 366 -2.21 -4.92 -2.43
C THR A 366 -2.46 -5.99 -1.36
N PRO A 367 -1.62 -7.05 -1.20
CA PRO A 367 -1.85 -8.09 -0.21
C PRO A 367 -1.95 -7.59 1.24
N PRO A 368 -1.16 -6.60 1.70
CA PRO A 368 -1.28 -6.07 3.07
C PRO A 368 -2.64 -5.48 3.43
N PHE A 369 -3.45 -5.08 2.45
CA PHE A 369 -4.83 -4.64 2.67
C PHE A 369 -5.84 -5.77 2.41
N VAL A 370 -5.58 -6.62 1.43
CA VAL A 370 -6.54 -7.67 1.03
C VAL A 370 -6.51 -8.86 2.00
N VAL A 371 -5.35 -9.25 2.53
CA VAL A 371 -5.28 -10.34 3.52
C VAL A 371 -6.09 -10.01 4.79
N PRO A 372 -5.93 -8.85 5.46
CA PRO A 372 -6.80 -8.47 6.58
C PRO A 372 -8.28 -8.41 6.20
N ALA A 373 -8.64 -7.91 5.01
CA ALA A 373 -10.02 -7.86 4.53
C ALA A 373 -10.65 -9.26 4.46
N LEU A 374 -9.92 -10.23 3.91
CA LEU A 374 -10.35 -11.63 3.84
C LEU A 374 -10.49 -12.26 5.24
N LEU A 375 -9.52 -12.02 6.13
CA LEU A 375 -9.57 -12.53 7.51
C LEU A 375 -10.78 -11.96 8.28
N LEU A 376 -11.02 -10.64 8.18
CA LEU A 376 -12.18 -9.97 8.80
C LEU A 376 -13.52 -10.44 8.22
N ALA A 377 -13.54 -10.90 6.98
CA ALA A 377 -14.71 -11.51 6.35
C ALA A 377 -14.87 -13.02 6.66
N GLY A 378 -13.98 -13.60 7.49
CA GLY A 378 -13.98 -15.04 7.76
C GLY A 378 -13.48 -15.93 6.58
N ARG A 379 -12.90 -15.33 5.54
CA ARG A 379 -12.45 -16.01 4.31
C ARG A 379 -11.00 -16.49 4.46
N HIS A 380 -10.70 -17.25 5.53
CA HIS A 380 -9.34 -17.74 5.85
C HIS A 380 -8.74 -18.60 4.74
N ALA A 381 -9.54 -19.44 4.09
CA ALA A 381 -9.09 -20.26 2.98
C ALA A 381 -8.60 -19.41 1.79
N ASP A 382 -9.34 -18.35 1.44
CA ASP A 382 -8.94 -17.44 0.36
C ASP A 382 -7.71 -16.62 0.74
N ALA A 383 -7.58 -16.18 1.99
CA ALA A 383 -6.35 -15.53 2.48
C ALA A 383 -5.14 -16.46 2.33
N THR A 384 -5.28 -17.73 2.67
CA THR A 384 -4.23 -18.75 2.50
C THR A 384 -3.88 -18.95 1.03
N VAL A 385 -4.87 -19.02 0.13
CA VAL A 385 -4.65 -19.16 -1.32
C VAL A 385 -3.92 -17.93 -1.87
N LEU A 386 -4.33 -16.71 -1.47
CA LEU A 386 -3.67 -15.48 -1.91
C LEU A 386 -2.19 -15.47 -1.53
N VAL A 387 -1.88 -15.75 -0.26
CA VAL A 387 -0.50 -15.77 0.24
C VAL A 387 0.33 -16.87 -0.44
N SER A 388 -0.23 -18.07 -0.64
CA SER A 388 0.47 -19.16 -1.31
C SER A 388 0.80 -18.83 -2.76
N ARG A 389 -0.14 -18.25 -3.53
CA ARG A 389 0.10 -17.79 -4.90
C ARG A 389 1.16 -16.68 -4.97
N LEU A 390 1.19 -15.79 -3.98
CA LEU A 390 2.21 -14.76 -3.87
C LEU A 390 3.59 -15.39 -3.67
N GLU A 391 3.73 -16.34 -2.73
CA GLU A 391 5.00 -17.02 -2.44
C GLU A 391 5.48 -17.87 -3.63
N GLU A 392 4.60 -18.64 -4.28
CA GLU A 392 4.92 -19.42 -5.48
C GLU A 392 5.43 -18.52 -6.61
N ARG A 393 4.81 -17.35 -6.81
CA ARG A 393 5.26 -16.36 -7.78
C ARG A 393 6.63 -15.80 -7.43
N LEU A 394 6.88 -15.46 -6.16
CA LEU A 394 8.17 -14.94 -5.71
C LEU A 394 9.28 -15.98 -5.85
N ASP A 395 8.99 -17.25 -5.56
CA ASP A 395 9.92 -18.36 -5.75
C ASP A 395 10.27 -18.57 -7.23
N ALA A 396 9.30 -18.41 -8.13
CA ALA A 396 9.46 -18.65 -9.57
C ALA A 396 10.06 -17.44 -10.33
N GLN A 397 9.65 -16.21 -10.00
CA GLN A 397 9.97 -14.99 -10.77
C GLN A 397 10.94 -14.04 -10.04
N GLY A 398 11.25 -14.31 -8.76
CA GLY A 398 11.97 -13.39 -7.89
C GLY A 398 11.15 -12.16 -7.49
N PHE A 399 11.82 -11.23 -6.85
CA PHE A 399 11.21 -10.04 -6.24
C PHE A 399 11.10 -8.89 -7.26
N ARG A 400 10.22 -9.06 -8.23
CA ARG A 400 9.95 -8.07 -9.29
C ARG A 400 9.08 -6.93 -8.75
N GLU A 401 9.22 -5.73 -9.34
CA GLU A 401 8.46 -4.55 -8.89
C GLU A 401 6.94 -4.79 -8.98
N TYR A 402 6.48 -5.32 -10.10
CA TYR A 402 5.09 -5.72 -10.34
C TYR A 402 5.04 -6.90 -11.31
N THR A 403 3.89 -7.53 -11.44
CA THR A 403 3.71 -8.75 -12.24
C THR A 403 2.45 -8.69 -13.07
N ASP A 404 2.47 -9.37 -14.22
CA ASP A 404 1.25 -9.59 -15.00
C ASP A 404 0.28 -10.48 -14.21
N PRO A 405 -0.98 -10.06 -14.01
CA PRO A 405 -1.92 -10.82 -13.19
C PRO A 405 -2.40 -12.13 -13.83
N LEU A 406 -2.24 -12.30 -15.14
CA LEU A 406 -2.74 -13.47 -15.87
C LEU A 406 -1.69 -14.58 -16.00
N ASP A 407 -0.41 -14.25 -16.25
CA ASP A 407 0.64 -15.25 -16.45
C ASP A 407 1.80 -15.16 -15.43
N GLY A 408 1.78 -14.19 -14.52
CA GLY A 408 2.80 -14.03 -13.49
C GLY A 408 4.14 -13.45 -13.97
N THR A 409 4.26 -13.03 -15.25
CA THR A 409 5.49 -12.43 -15.77
C THR A 409 5.92 -11.22 -14.94
N GLY A 410 7.14 -11.28 -14.41
CA GLY A 410 7.70 -10.23 -13.58
C GLY A 410 8.21 -9.05 -14.40
N MET A 411 7.86 -7.83 -13.98
CA MET A 411 8.16 -6.57 -14.67
C MET A 411 8.77 -5.53 -13.72
N GLY A 412 9.21 -4.39 -14.26
CA GLY A 412 9.78 -3.29 -13.50
C GLY A 412 11.17 -3.60 -12.91
N ALA A 413 11.49 -3.06 -11.74
CA ALA A 413 12.74 -3.34 -11.02
C ALA A 413 12.89 -4.84 -10.72
N ARG A 414 14.15 -5.33 -10.70
CA ARG A 414 14.43 -6.77 -10.52
C ARG A 414 14.61 -7.20 -9.08
N ALA A 415 14.93 -6.24 -8.20
CA ALA A 415 15.25 -6.45 -6.79
C ALA A 415 14.42 -5.53 -5.91
N PHE A 416 13.07 -5.59 -6.07
CA PHE A 416 12.14 -4.67 -5.42
C PHE A 416 11.78 -5.18 -4.02
N SER A 417 12.36 -4.56 -3.00
CA SER A 417 12.32 -5.04 -1.61
C SER A 417 10.93 -5.00 -0.96
N CYS A 418 9.99 -4.17 -1.45
CA CYS A 418 8.62 -4.18 -0.92
C CYS A 418 7.91 -5.54 -1.12
N GLN A 419 8.36 -6.37 -2.07
CA GLN A 419 7.85 -7.73 -2.21
C GLN A 419 8.13 -8.61 -0.96
N ALA A 420 9.10 -8.23 -0.12
CA ALA A 420 9.39 -8.93 1.13
C ALA A 420 8.23 -8.88 2.15
N VAL A 421 7.25 -7.97 1.96
CA VAL A 421 6.03 -7.93 2.78
C VAL A 421 5.23 -9.25 2.73
N ALA A 422 5.49 -10.09 1.74
CA ALA A 422 4.96 -11.45 1.68
C ALA A 422 5.26 -12.27 2.96
N VAL A 423 6.39 -12.03 3.61
CA VAL A 423 6.75 -12.68 4.89
C VAL A 423 5.77 -12.28 6.00
N ALA A 424 5.42 -10.99 6.08
CA ALA A 424 4.43 -10.51 7.03
C ALA A 424 3.04 -11.08 6.73
N THR A 425 2.60 -11.07 5.46
CA THR A 425 1.28 -11.61 5.09
C THR A 425 1.16 -13.10 5.37
N ARG A 426 2.25 -13.87 5.25
CA ARG A 426 2.29 -15.28 5.66
C ARG A 426 2.12 -15.43 7.17
N ALA A 427 2.85 -14.63 7.96
CA ALA A 427 2.75 -14.68 9.43
C ALA A 427 1.36 -14.29 9.95
N TRP A 428 0.64 -13.43 9.23
CA TRP A 428 -0.72 -12.99 9.61
C TRP A 428 -1.79 -14.09 9.50
N LEU A 429 -1.55 -15.17 8.77
CA LEU A 429 -2.47 -16.31 8.74
C LEU A 429 -2.55 -17.01 10.11
N ASP A 430 -1.44 -17.04 10.85
CA ASP A 430 -1.35 -17.67 12.16
C ASP A 430 -1.46 -16.65 13.30
N ARG A 431 -0.99 -15.43 13.05
CA ARG A 431 -1.00 -14.30 13.99
C ARG A 431 -1.59 -13.07 13.30
N PRO A 432 -2.91 -12.90 13.31
CA PRO A 432 -3.57 -11.81 12.62
C PRO A 432 -3.02 -10.42 13.00
N PRO A 433 -2.94 -9.47 12.05
CA PRO A 433 -2.44 -8.13 12.32
C PRO A 433 -3.42 -7.29 13.15
N ILE A 434 -2.98 -6.14 13.67
CA ILE A 434 -3.79 -5.23 14.50
C ILE A 434 -5.20 -4.98 13.94
N PRO A 435 -5.40 -4.68 12.64
CA PRO A 435 -6.75 -4.47 12.12
C PRO A 435 -7.70 -5.64 12.35
N VAL A 436 -7.19 -6.88 12.41
CA VAL A 436 -7.99 -8.10 12.60
C VAL A 436 -8.14 -8.45 14.08
N ARG A 437 -7.14 -8.13 14.89
CA ARG A 437 -7.16 -8.40 16.34
C ARG A 437 -8.06 -7.44 17.13
N GLY A 438 -8.38 -6.28 16.58
CA GLY A 438 -9.22 -5.25 17.19
C GLY A 438 -8.46 -4.33 18.09
#